data_ad8242be119675b1591a0a4a3d554f17
#
_entry.id   ad8242be119675b1591a0a4a3d554f17
#
_cell.length_a   1.000
_cell.length_b   1.000
_cell.length_c   1.000
_cell.angle_alpha   90.00
_cell.angle_beta   90.00
_cell.angle_gamma   90.00
#
_symmetry.space_group_name_H-M   'P 1'
#
loop_
_entity.id
_entity.type
_entity.pdbx_description
1 polymer ?
#
loop_
_entity_poly.entity_id
_entity_poly.type
_entity_poly.pdbx_seq_one_letter_code
_entity_poly.pdbx_strand_id
1 'polypeptide(L)'
;MEADKEALRILEAGKETAFSKRDRELYKTAELLILAGLVDSATGSPVFDRGELLGALLGLAKVPVEDARRSEWKSAGEALLAEKAK
;
A
#
# COMPACT_ATOMS: atom_id res chain seq x y z
N MET A 1 -14.49 7.40 22.29
CA MET A 1 -13.11 7.82 22.31
C MET A 1 -12.90 9.13 21.64
N GLU A 2 -12.24 10.02 22.33
CA GLU A 2 -12.02 11.35 21.81
C GLU A 2 -11.15 11.35 20.57
N ALA A 3 -10.13 10.55 20.56
CA ALA A 3 -9.24 10.47 19.40
C ALA A 3 -10.00 10.02 18.17
N ASP A 4 -10.92 9.09 18.33
CA ASP A 4 -11.70 8.60 17.20
C ASP A 4 -12.64 9.66 16.67
N LYS A 5 -13.22 10.43 17.58
CA LYS A 5 -14.12 11.51 17.18
C LYS A 5 -13.38 12.59 16.41
N GLU A 6 -12.18 12.88 16.83
CA GLU A 6 -11.39 13.88 16.14
C GLU A 6 -10.97 13.40 14.76
N ALA A 7 -10.62 12.13 14.66
CA ALA A 7 -10.25 11.55 13.37
C ALA A 7 -11.42 11.61 12.42
N LEU A 8 -12.62 11.31 12.90
CA LEU A 8 -13.82 11.38 12.07
C LEU A 8 -14.11 12.80 11.61
N ARG A 9 -13.91 13.75 12.50
CA ARG A 9 -14.13 15.15 12.16
C ARG A 9 -13.17 15.61 11.07
N ILE A 10 -11.93 15.21 11.19
CA ILE A 10 -10.92 15.55 10.21
C ILE A 10 -11.26 14.93 8.86
N LEU A 11 -11.71 13.69 8.87
CA LEU A 11 -12.11 13.03 7.65
C LEU A 11 -13.29 13.72 6.98
N GLU A 12 -14.26 14.11 7.78
CA GLU A 12 -15.42 14.79 7.24
C GLU A 12 -15.07 16.14 6.64
N ALA A 13 -14.24 16.89 7.32
CA ALA A 13 -13.78 18.16 6.81
C ALA A 13 -12.95 17.97 5.54
N GLY A 14 -12.16 16.91 5.52
CA GLY A 14 -11.30 16.63 4.37
C GLY A 14 -12.04 16.20 3.13
N LYS A 15 -13.25 15.68 3.28
CA LYS A 15 -14.04 15.27 2.15
C LYS A 15 -14.23 16.39 1.13
N GLU A 16 -14.46 17.57 1.64
CA GLU A 16 -14.76 18.70 0.79
C GLU A 16 -13.56 19.18 0.00
N THR A 17 -12.38 18.95 0.54
CA THR A 17 -11.16 19.39 -0.09
C THR A 17 -10.44 18.29 -0.85
N ALA A 18 -11.08 17.14 -0.95
CA ALA A 18 -10.47 15.96 -1.55
C ALA A 18 -9.32 15.45 -0.72
N PHE A 19 -8.77 14.34 -1.11
CA PHE A 19 -7.63 13.77 -0.43
C PHE A 19 -6.39 14.61 -0.64
N SER A 20 -5.56 14.69 0.39
CA SER A 20 -4.29 15.35 0.25
C SER A 20 -3.42 14.56 -0.74
N LYS A 21 -2.38 15.21 -1.21
CA LYS A 21 -1.44 14.55 -2.10
C LYS A 21 -0.85 13.30 -1.46
N ARG A 22 -0.57 13.37 -0.16
CA ARG A 22 -0.06 12.25 0.59
C ARG A 22 -1.04 11.07 0.59
N ASP A 23 -2.32 11.36 0.78
CA ASP A 23 -3.32 10.31 0.83
C ASP A 23 -3.48 9.63 -0.52
N ARG A 24 -3.41 10.37 -1.59
CA ARG A 24 -3.45 9.78 -2.92
C ARG A 24 -2.28 8.86 -3.16
N GLU A 25 -1.10 9.26 -2.71
CA GLU A 25 0.07 8.41 -2.86
C GLU A 25 -0.06 7.13 -2.04
N LEU A 26 -0.63 7.25 -0.84
CA LEU A 26 -0.88 6.06 -0.02
C LEU A 26 -1.84 5.11 -0.70
N TYR A 27 -2.88 5.62 -1.35
CA TYR A 27 -3.81 4.79 -2.09
C TYR A 27 -3.12 4.07 -3.24
N LYS A 28 -2.30 4.78 -3.97
CA LYS A 28 -1.56 4.17 -5.07
C LYS A 28 -0.63 3.08 -4.58
N THR A 29 0.02 3.33 -3.47
CA THR A 29 0.90 2.34 -2.87
C THR A 29 0.12 1.13 -2.40
N ALA A 30 -1.04 1.36 -1.80
CA ALA A 30 -1.89 0.26 -1.33
C ALA A 30 -2.36 -0.61 -2.49
N GLU A 31 -2.60 -0.02 -3.66
CA GLU A 31 -2.99 -0.81 -4.83
C GLU A 31 -1.92 -1.81 -5.23
N LEU A 32 -0.66 -1.49 -4.96
CA LEU A 32 0.43 -2.41 -5.25
C LEU A 32 0.28 -3.69 -4.45
N LEU A 33 -0.20 -3.56 -3.22
CA LEU A 33 -0.43 -4.72 -2.36
C LEU A 33 -1.54 -5.60 -2.90
N ILE A 34 -2.56 -4.99 -3.49
CA ILE A 34 -3.65 -5.73 -4.11
C ILE A 34 -3.14 -6.48 -5.35
N LEU A 35 -2.36 -5.78 -6.18
CA LEU A 35 -1.80 -6.39 -7.37
C LEU A 35 -0.86 -7.55 -7.05
N ALA A 36 -0.15 -7.43 -5.94
CA ALA A 36 0.76 -8.48 -5.51
C ALA A 36 0.04 -9.68 -4.90
N GLY A 37 -1.26 -9.56 -4.67
CA GLY A 37 -2.02 -10.64 -4.08
C GLY A 37 -1.93 -10.70 -2.57
N LEU A 38 -1.47 -9.62 -1.94
CA LEU A 38 -1.34 -9.56 -0.49
C LEU A 38 -2.57 -9.02 0.21
N VAL A 39 -3.41 -8.33 -0.54
CA VAL A 39 -4.63 -7.71 -0.01
C VAL A 39 -5.80 -8.07 -0.91
N ASP A 40 -6.91 -8.42 -0.29
CA ASP A 40 -8.14 -8.75 -1.01
C ASP A 40 -8.75 -7.46 -1.56
N SER A 41 -9.00 -7.43 -2.87
CA SER A 41 -9.53 -6.21 -3.50
C SER A 41 -10.97 -5.91 -3.12
N ALA A 42 -11.72 -6.92 -2.72
CA ALA A 42 -13.12 -6.73 -2.38
C ALA A 42 -13.31 -6.19 -0.97
N THR A 43 -12.48 -6.64 -0.03
CA THR A 43 -12.62 -6.27 1.37
C THR A 43 -11.57 -5.28 1.84
N GLY A 44 -10.46 -5.17 1.13
CA GLY A 44 -9.34 -4.34 1.56
C GLY A 44 -8.55 -4.93 2.70
N SER A 45 -8.84 -6.18 3.05
CA SER A 45 -8.13 -6.84 4.15
C SER A 45 -6.94 -7.65 3.63
N PRO A 46 -5.88 -7.75 4.42
CA PRO A 46 -4.76 -8.59 4.00
C PRO A 46 -5.16 -10.06 3.98
N VAL A 47 -4.63 -10.80 3.03
CA VAL A 47 -4.89 -12.24 2.94
C VAL A 47 -3.99 -13.01 3.89
N PHE A 48 -3.00 -12.35 4.44
CA PHE A 48 -2.10 -12.92 5.44
C PHE A 48 -2.42 -12.35 6.81
N ASP A 49 -1.90 -12.99 7.83
CA ASP A 49 -1.95 -12.41 9.17
C ASP A 49 -1.24 -11.05 9.14
N ARG A 50 -1.82 -10.07 9.83
CA ARG A 50 -1.27 -8.72 9.81
C ARG A 50 0.17 -8.66 10.31
N GLY A 51 0.47 -9.40 11.36
CA GLY A 51 1.84 -9.44 11.88
C GLY A 51 2.79 -10.06 10.89
N GLU A 52 2.35 -11.11 10.23
CA GLU A 52 3.15 -11.80 9.22
C GLU A 52 3.45 -10.87 8.05
N LEU A 53 2.43 -10.17 7.59
CA LEU A 53 2.60 -9.24 6.48
C LEU A 53 3.54 -8.10 6.85
N LEU A 54 3.36 -7.54 8.03
CA LEU A 54 4.22 -6.45 8.49
C LEU A 54 5.67 -6.93 8.62
N GLY A 55 5.86 -8.13 9.15
CA GLY A 55 7.22 -8.68 9.27
C GLY A 55 7.89 -8.84 7.93
N ALA A 56 7.16 -9.31 6.94
CA ALA A 56 7.71 -9.46 5.59
C ALA A 56 8.08 -8.11 4.99
N LEU A 57 7.22 -7.11 5.20
CA LEU A 57 7.50 -5.76 4.72
C LEU A 57 8.70 -5.14 5.41
N LEU A 58 8.86 -5.42 6.70
CA LEU A 58 10.05 -4.96 7.43
C LEU A 58 11.32 -5.58 6.86
N GLY A 59 11.24 -6.87 6.51
CA GLY A 59 12.36 -7.52 5.88
C GLY A 59 12.72 -6.89 4.55
N LEU A 60 11.70 -6.60 3.76
CA LEU A 60 11.90 -5.94 2.48
C LEU A 60 12.55 -4.55 2.66
N ALA A 61 12.10 -3.82 3.66
CA ALA A 61 12.63 -2.47 3.91
C ALA A 61 14.11 -2.48 4.30
N LYS A 62 14.60 -3.60 4.79
CA LYS A 62 16.00 -3.72 5.20
C LYS A 62 16.94 -4.20 4.10
N VAL A 63 16.39 -4.57 2.97
CA VAL A 63 17.22 -5.06 1.86
C VAL A 63 17.97 -3.89 1.23
N PRO A 64 19.30 -3.99 1.10
CA PRO A 64 20.10 -2.91 0.54
C PRO A 64 19.71 -2.58 -0.90
N VAL A 65 19.91 -1.35 -1.29
CA VAL A 65 19.59 -0.89 -2.65
C VAL A 65 20.36 -1.68 -3.70
N GLU A 66 21.56 -2.10 -3.37
CA GLU A 66 22.43 -2.82 -4.31
C GLU A 66 22.12 -4.30 -4.43
N ASP A 67 21.19 -4.81 -3.62
CA ASP A 67 20.85 -6.22 -3.65
C ASP A 67 20.25 -6.57 -5.01
N ALA A 68 20.75 -7.64 -5.62
CA ALA A 68 20.30 -8.06 -6.94
C ALA A 68 18.80 -8.37 -6.98
N ARG A 69 18.24 -8.81 -5.85
CA ARG A 69 16.81 -9.11 -5.79
C ARG A 69 15.95 -7.89 -6.08
N ARG A 70 16.41 -6.70 -5.71
CA ARG A 70 15.64 -5.49 -5.94
C ARG A 70 15.47 -5.22 -7.43
N SER A 71 16.49 -5.53 -8.22
CA SER A 71 16.41 -5.39 -9.67
C SER A 71 15.41 -6.36 -10.27
N GLU A 72 15.40 -7.59 -9.77
CA GLU A 72 14.44 -8.59 -10.22
C GLU A 72 13.02 -8.19 -9.83
N TRP A 73 12.84 -7.72 -8.61
CA TRP A 73 11.54 -7.27 -8.15
C TRP A 73 11.05 -6.10 -9.00
N LYS A 74 11.95 -5.18 -9.31
CA LYS A 74 11.59 -4.03 -10.13
C LYS A 74 11.11 -4.46 -11.51
N SER A 75 11.84 -5.36 -12.13
CA SER A 75 11.47 -5.86 -13.47
C SER A 75 10.11 -6.55 -13.45
N ALA A 76 9.90 -7.41 -12.47
CA ALA A 76 8.64 -8.13 -12.36
C ALA A 76 7.48 -7.18 -12.08
N GLY A 77 7.71 -6.22 -11.20
CA GLY A 77 6.68 -5.25 -10.84
C GLY A 77 6.32 -4.35 -12.00
N GLU A 78 7.31 -3.87 -12.73
CA GLU A 78 7.07 -3.00 -13.88
C GLU A 78 6.31 -3.73 -14.99
N ALA A 79 6.61 -5.00 -15.17
CA ALA A 79 5.90 -5.79 -16.15
C ALA A 79 4.43 -5.92 -15.80
N LEU A 80 4.14 -6.17 -14.53
CA LEU A 80 2.76 -6.30 -14.07
C LEU A 80 2.01 -4.97 -14.15
N LEU A 81 2.67 -3.88 -13.77
CA LEU A 81 2.06 -2.56 -13.85
C LEU A 81 1.74 -2.18 -15.30
N ALA A 82 2.62 -2.50 -16.22
CA ALA A 82 2.40 -2.23 -17.63
C ALA A 82 1.21 -3.04 -18.15
N GLU A 83 1.10 -4.27 -17.70
CA GLU A 83 -0.01 -5.13 -18.10
C GLU A 83 -1.34 -4.58 -17.59
N LYS A 84 -1.37 -4.11 -16.36
CA LYS A 84 -2.60 -3.58 -15.77
C LYS A 84 -2.97 -2.21 -16.31
N ALA A 85 -2.01 -1.49 -16.85
CA ALA A 85 -2.26 -0.17 -17.40
C ALA A 85 -2.95 -0.19 -18.75
N LYS A 86 -2.99 -1.35 -19.40
CA LYS A 86 -3.62 -1.48 -20.71
C LYS A 86 -5.15 -1.47 -20.68
#